data_bae15a4317395b10a7f35b33abe77e6c
#
_entry.id   bae15a4317395b10a7f35b33abe77e6c
#
_cell.length_a   1.000
_cell.length_b   1.000
_cell.length_c   1.000
_cell.angle_alpha   90.00
_cell.angle_beta   90.00
_cell.angle_gamma   90.00
#
_symmetry.space_group_name_H-M   'P 1'
#
loop_
_entity.id
_entity.type
_entity.pdbx_description
1 polymer ?
#
loop_
_entity_poly.entity_id
_entity_poly.type
_entity_poly.pdbx_seq_one_letter_code
_entity_poly.pdbx_strand_id
1 'polypeptide(L)'
;VCGDDGYYDARTGVIQNADIQGLKAGRAGWYSVIEKLYADFPERVRMYESPELLHFCVKTEHFNIIHLDSVIAYTKQRQRDLIVGTEPLLDVFSETDPMKTTIILTHYSYDFLDKSEQKVALNLMTDYNVQLWLAGHEHDELLRKQRDYFYEFQCGNLIHESGETRSCVAVGEFDTEQHNGSVQVFYWDSPNGWTVDAYISRDEERSRYSFALQDAATVTGQVASIV
;
A
#
# COMPACT_ATOMS: atom_id res chain seq x y z
N VAL A 1 9.10 15.46 2.47
CA VAL A 1 8.81 16.38 1.38
C VAL A 1 10.14 16.83 0.82
N CYS A 2 10.54 16.31 -0.35
CA CYS A 2 11.68 16.85 -1.06
C CYS A 2 11.37 18.31 -1.39
N GLY A 3 12.27 19.24 -1.05
CA GLY A 3 12.21 20.59 -1.59
C GLY A 3 12.30 20.52 -3.13
N ASP A 4 11.97 21.63 -3.81
CA ASP A 4 11.93 21.73 -5.27
C ASP A 4 13.25 21.34 -5.99
N ASP A 5 14.33 21.06 -5.24
CA ASP A 5 15.68 20.76 -5.71
C ASP A 5 16.08 19.26 -5.58
N GLY A 6 15.21 18.40 -5.05
CA GLY A 6 15.46 16.97 -4.99
C GLY A 6 14.92 16.28 -6.23
N TYR A 7 15.79 15.68 -7.03
CA TYR A 7 15.40 15.00 -8.26
C TYR A 7 15.61 13.51 -8.15
N TYR A 8 14.60 12.78 -8.56
CA TYR A 8 14.82 11.48 -9.10
C TYR A 8 15.25 11.63 -10.57
N ASP A 9 16.42 11.16 -10.90
CA ASP A 9 16.82 11.03 -12.29
C ASP A 9 16.23 9.73 -12.85
N ALA A 10 15.13 9.85 -13.59
CA ALA A 10 14.45 8.71 -14.20
C ALA A 10 15.36 7.91 -15.17
N ARG A 11 16.44 8.51 -15.65
CA ARG A 11 17.39 7.85 -16.55
C ARG A 11 18.39 6.97 -15.82
N THR A 12 18.79 7.38 -14.61
CA THR A 12 19.80 6.65 -13.81
C THR A 12 19.19 5.87 -12.65
N GLY A 13 17.90 6.07 -12.36
CA GLY A 13 17.24 5.47 -11.20
C GLY A 13 17.74 6.01 -9.86
N VAL A 14 18.51 7.08 -9.84
CA VAL A 14 19.14 7.63 -8.64
C VAL A 14 18.43 8.89 -8.20
N ILE A 15 18.15 8.97 -6.89
CA ILE A 15 17.71 10.22 -6.26
C ILE A 15 18.94 11.12 -6.14
N GLN A 16 19.05 12.10 -7.03
CA GLN A 16 20.14 13.07 -7.00
C GLN A 16 19.78 14.25 -6.12
N ASN A 17 20.79 14.73 -5.34
CA ASN A 17 20.69 15.94 -4.51
C ASN A 17 19.54 15.91 -3.48
N ALA A 18 19.02 14.73 -3.15
CA ALA A 18 18.10 14.63 -2.03
C ALA A 18 18.84 15.02 -0.75
N ASP A 19 18.29 15.97 -0.02
CA ASP A 19 18.69 16.19 1.36
C ASP A 19 18.14 15.03 2.22
N ILE A 20 18.88 13.92 2.22
CA ILE A 20 18.52 12.71 2.95
C ILE A 20 18.34 13.01 4.44
N GLN A 21 19.10 13.95 5.00
CA GLN A 21 18.93 14.37 6.40
C GLN A 21 17.62 15.14 6.60
N GLY A 22 17.25 15.99 5.66
CA GLY A 22 15.97 16.68 5.67
C GLY A 22 14.80 15.72 5.49
N LEU A 23 14.94 14.71 4.62
CA LEU A 23 13.95 13.64 4.47
C LEU A 23 13.77 12.84 5.77
N LYS A 24 14.86 12.49 6.45
CA LYS A 24 14.81 11.84 7.77
C LYS A 24 14.07 12.69 8.79
N ALA A 25 14.45 13.96 8.90
CA ALA A 25 13.85 14.90 9.85
C ALA A 25 12.34 15.05 9.58
N GLY A 26 11.94 15.16 8.32
CA GLY A 26 10.53 15.22 7.92
C GLY A 26 9.72 13.97 8.26
N ARG A 27 10.37 12.81 8.36
CA ARG A 27 9.73 11.52 8.67
C ARG A 27 9.77 11.14 10.15
N ALA A 28 10.49 11.87 10.98
CA ALA A 28 10.62 11.55 12.41
C ALA A 28 9.25 11.41 13.10
N GLY A 29 8.31 12.27 12.75
CA GLY A 29 6.93 12.17 13.24
C GLY A 29 6.22 10.88 12.81
N TRP A 30 6.41 10.47 11.56
CA TRP A 30 5.83 9.22 11.04
C TRP A 30 6.44 8.00 11.71
N TYR A 31 7.75 7.92 11.83
CA TYR A 31 8.41 6.83 12.54
C TYR A 31 7.92 6.71 13.98
N SER A 32 7.76 7.85 14.68
CA SER A 32 7.21 7.84 16.05
C SER A 32 5.78 7.28 16.13
N VAL A 33 4.96 7.45 15.09
CA VAL A 33 3.62 6.85 15.02
C VAL A 33 3.75 5.35 14.81
N ILE A 34 4.59 4.90 13.88
CA ILE A 34 4.80 3.48 13.59
C ILE A 34 5.36 2.75 14.81
N GLU A 35 6.35 3.32 15.48
CA GLU A 35 6.90 2.77 16.72
C GLU A 35 5.82 2.57 17.80
N LYS A 36 4.90 3.52 17.94
CA LYS A 36 3.79 3.40 18.90
C LYS A 36 2.77 2.36 18.48
N LEU A 37 2.44 2.27 17.19
CA LEU A 37 1.48 1.28 16.68
C LEU A 37 1.96 -0.16 16.89
N TYR A 38 3.27 -0.38 16.81
CA TYR A 38 3.87 -1.69 16.92
C TYR A 38 4.65 -1.88 18.22
N ALA A 39 4.44 -1.03 19.25
CA ALA A 39 5.17 -1.07 20.51
C ALA A 39 5.09 -2.42 21.23
N ASP A 40 3.97 -3.12 21.09
CA ASP A 40 3.75 -4.44 21.69
C ASP A 40 4.40 -5.58 20.87
N PHE A 41 4.89 -5.29 19.67
CA PHE A 41 5.46 -6.27 18.73
C PHE A 41 6.72 -5.71 18.02
N PRO A 42 7.72 -5.23 18.77
CA PRO A 42 8.87 -4.53 18.18
C PRO A 42 9.69 -5.44 17.23
N GLU A 43 9.68 -6.75 17.47
CA GLU A 43 10.36 -7.72 16.62
C GLU A 43 9.73 -7.88 15.23
N ARG A 44 8.49 -7.43 15.05
CA ARG A 44 7.78 -7.49 13.76
C ARG A 44 8.09 -6.30 12.87
N VAL A 45 8.62 -5.23 13.44
CA VAL A 45 8.91 -4.00 12.73
C VAL A 45 10.41 -3.89 12.52
N ARG A 46 10.85 -4.27 11.33
CA ARG A 46 12.21 -4.01 10.92
C ARG A 46 12.25 -2.64 10.26
N MET A 47 12.33 -1.59 11.08
CA MET A 47 12.58 -0.26 10.58
C MET A 47 14.06 -0.17 10.20
N TYR A 48 14.31 0.20 8.98
CA TYR A 48 15.66 0.38 8.50
C TYR A 48 16.34 1.54 9.22
N GLU A 49 17.50 1.28 9.79
CA GLU A 49 18.37 2.29 10.34
C GLU A 49 19.00 3.18 9.26
N SER A 50 19.03 2.67 8.02
CA SER A 50 19.57 3.40 6.87
C SER A 50 18.59 4.46 6.37
N PRO A 51 19.06 5.72 6.18
CA PRO A 51 18.22 6.78 5.62
C PRO A 51 17.83 6.58 4.16
N GLU A 52 18.52 5.68 3.50
CA GLU A 52 18.29 5.35 2.09
C GLU A 52 17.13 4.39 1.88
N LEU A 53 16.73 3.69 2.96
CA LEU A 53 15.65 2.73 2.90
C LEU A 53 14.35 3.40 3.32
N LEU A 54 13.48 3.57 2.35
CA LEU A 54 12.27 4.37 2.45
C LEU A 54 11.04 3.50 2.77
N HIS A 55 11.16 2.20 2.53
CA HIS A 55 10.12 1.23 2.73
C HIS A 55 10.48 0.30 3.87
N PHE A 56 9.51 -0.32 4.50
CA PHE A 56 9.75 -1.32 5.52
C PHE A 56 8.66 -2.40 5.53
N CYS A 57 9.03 -3.60 5.97
CA CYS A 57 8.13 -4.74 6.05
C CYS A 57 7.81 -5.06 7.51
N VAL A 58 6.53 -5.23 7.82
CA VAL A 58 6.04 -5.78 9.07
C VAL A 58 5.60 -7.22 8.82
N LYS A 59 6.21 -8.17 9.52
CA LYS A 59 5.88 -9.59 9.42
C LYS A 59 4.88 -9.96 10.51
N THR A 60 3.68 -10.34 10.12
CA THR A 60 2.68 -10.90 11.02
C THR A 60 2.67 -12.43 10.95
N GLU A 61 1.79 -13.07 11.69
CA GLU A 61 1.61 -14.51 11.61
C GLU A 61 1.17 -14.97 10.22
N HIS A 62 0.28 -14.20 9.55
CA HIS A 62 -0.36 -14.59 8.30
C HIS A 62 0.07 -13.78 7.08
N PHE A 63 0.61 -12.57 7.28
CA PHE A 63 0.90 -11.63 6.21
C PHE A 63 2.28 -11.00 6.32
N ASN A 64 2.82 -10.61 5.17
CA ASN A 64 3.81 -9.55 5.06
C ASN A 64 3.06 -8.24 4.81
N ILE A 65 3.34 -7.19 5.56
CA ILE A 65 2.75 -5.87 5.36
C ILE A 65 3.86 -4.90 5.02
N ILE A 66 3.91 -4.46 3.76
CA ILE A 66 4.91 -3.50 3.28
C ILE A 66 4.32 -2.10 3.40
N HIS A 67 4.95 -1.26 4.20
CA HIS A 67 4.70 0.18 4.22
C HIS A 67 5.52 0.82 3.11
N LEU A 68 4.85 1.21 2.04
CA LEU A 68 5.47 1.78 0.85
C LEU A 68 5.40 3.31 0.89
N ASP A 69 6.55 3.97 0.89
CA ASP A 69 6.60 5.41 0.74
C ASP A 69 6.46 5.78 -0.75
N SER A 70 5.33 6.32 -1.09
CA SER A 70 5.01 6.76 -2.46
C SER A 70 5.21 8.26 -2.69
N VAL A 71 5.77 8.99 -1.69
CA VAL A 71 5.92 10.45 -1.76
C VAL A 71 7.37 10.92 -1.82
N ILE A 72 8.30 10.01 -2.07
CA ILE A 72 9.75 10.28 -2.10
C ILE A 72 10.09 11.44 -3.04
N ALA A 73 9.51 11.43 -4.23
CA ALA A 73 9.73 12.42 -5.28
C ALA A 73 8.48 13.26 -5.56
N TYR A 74 7.61 13.40 -4.56
CA TYR A 74 6.42 14.24 -4.71
C TYR A 74 6.80 15.70 -4.81
N THR A 75 6.32 16.36 -5.87
CA THR A 75 6.35 17.82 -6.01
C THR A 75 4.96 18.33 -6.35
N LYS A 76 4.69 19.62 -6.09
CA LYS A 76 3.42 20.25 -6.49
C LYS A 76 3.13 20.15 -7.99
N GLN A 77 4.18 20.07 -8.81
CA GLN A 77 4.09 19.91 -10.26
C GLN A 77 3.92 18.44 -10.68
N ARG A 78 4.34 17.48 -9.83
CA ARG A 78 4.22 16.04 -10.05
C ARG A 78 3.31 15.43 -9.00
N GLN A 79 2.02 15.59 -9.20
CA GLN A 79 1.01 14.90 -8.38
C GLN A 79 0.75 13.47 -8.87
N ARG A 80 1.15 13.18 -10.09
CA ARG A 80 1.19 11.84 -10.72
C ARG A 80 2.63 11.60 -11.19
N ASP A 81 2.92 10.42 -11.69
CA ASP A 81 4.27 9.97 -12.03
C ASP A 81 5.18 9.87 -10.79
N LEU A 82 4.61 9.33 -9.70
CA LEU A 82 5.31 9.13 -8.45
C LEU A 82 6.30 7.97 -8.54
N ILE A 83 7.32 8.03 -7.71
CA ILE A 83 8.44 7.10 -7.75
C ILE A 83 8.60 6.46 -6.38
N VAL A 84 8.77 5.16 -6.38
CA VAL A 84 9.06 4.37 -5.18
C VAL A 84 10.51 3.88 -5.14
N GLY A 85 11.16 3.88 -6.30
CA GLY A 85 12.55 3.43 -6.47
C GLY A 85 12.67 1.91 -6.59
N THR A 86 13.32 1.47 -7.66
CA THR A 86 13.43 0.03 -7.96
C THR A 86 14.27 -0.71 -6.92
N GLU A 87 15.45 -0.17 -6.55
CA GLU A 87 16.33 -0.81 -5.58
C GLU A 87 15.70 -0.86 -4.18
N PRO A 88 15.20 0.27 -3.60
CA PRO A 88 14.51 0.23 -2.31
C PRO A 88 13.30 -0.71 -2.30
N LEU A 89 12.59 -0.81 -3.42
CA LEU A 89 11.46 -1.71 -3.54
C LEU A 89 11.90 -3.18 -3.53
N LEU A 90 12.97 -3.52 -4.27
CA LEU A 90 13.54 -4.85 -4.27
C LEU A 90 14.06 -5.24 -2.88
N ASP A 91 14.72 -4.33 -2.20
CA ASP A 91 15.25 -4.56 -0.85
C ASP A 91 14.13 -4.92 0.13
N VAL A 92 13.04 -4.15 0.16
CA VAL A 92 11.93 -4.43 1.07
C VAL A 92 11.19 -5.72 0.71
N PHE A 93 11.05 -6.04 -0.58
CA PHE A 93 10.46 -7.31 -1.00
C PHE A 93 11.31 -8.51 -0.60
N SER A 94 12.63 -8.40 -0.68
CA SER A 94 13.54 -9.49 -0.29
C SER A 94 13.41 -9.89 1.19
N GLU A 95 12.79 -9.05 2.02
CA GLU A 95 12.52 -9.35 3.42
C GLU A 95 11.24 -10.14 3.64
N THR A 96 10.38 -10.25 2.65
CA THR A 96 9.09 -10.94 2.81
C THR A 96 9.28 -12.45 3.00
N ASP A 97 8.35 -13.06 3.72
CA ASP A 97 8.23 -14.50 3.80
C ASP A 97 7.44 -14.97 2.55
N PRO A 98 8.05 -15.77 1.67
CA PRO A 98 7.41 -16.18 0.42
C PRO A 98 6.17 -17.08 0.62
N MET A 99 6.01 -17.64 1.82
CA MET A 99 4.85 -18.47 2.15
C MET A 99 3.64 -17.69 2.64
N LYS A 100 3.78 -16.36 2.73
CA LYS A 100 2.70 -15.48 3.20
C LYS A 100 2.23 -14.53 2.11
N THR A 101 0.96 -14.23 2.12
CA THR A 101 0.41 -13.16 1.28
C THR A 101 1.02 -11.82 1.67
N THR A 102 1.45 -11.05 0.68
CA THR A 102 2.00 -9.71 0.87
C THR A 102 0.93 -8.65 0.60
N ILE A 103 0.82 -7.72 1.54
CA ILE A 103 -0.07 -6.55 1.50
C ILE A 103 0.78 -5.29 1.40
N ILE A 104 0.47 -4.40 0.48
CA ILE A 104 1.08 -3.07 0.40
C ILE A 104 0.16 -2.05 1.06
N LEU A 105 0.72 -1.25 1.96
CA LEU A 105 0.10 -0.04 2.52
C LEU A 105 0.82 1.19 1.98
N THR A 106 0.08 2.11 1.39
CA THR A 106 0.64 3.33 0.83
C THR A 106 -0.37 4.48 0.86
N HIS A 107 0.11 5.71 0.64
CA HIS A 107 -0.79 6.86 0.54
C HIS A 107 -1.46 6.94 -0.83
N TYR A 108 -0.71 6.69 -1.91
CA TYR A 108 -1.21 6.81 -3.28
C TYR A 108 -1.58 5.46 -3.88
N SER A 109 -2.58 5.45 -4.75
CA SER A 109 -2.93 4.27 -5.53
C SER A 109 -1.84 3.92 -6.54
N TYR A 110 -1.85 2.66 -7.01
CA TYR A 110 -0.89 2.16 -8.01
C TYR A 110 -0.86 3.01 -9.28
N ASP A 111 -1.99 3.56 -9.71
CA ASP A 111 -2.10 4.35 -10.93
C ASP A 111 -1.40 5.73 -10.85
N PHE A 112 -1.01 6.17 -9.66
CA PHE A 112 -0.22 7.39 -9.47
C PHE A 112 1.27 7.19 -9.70
N LEU A 113 1.75 5.98 -9.73
CA LEU A 113 3.15 5.69 -10.02
C LEU A 113 3.50 6.04 -11.47
N ASP A 114 4.73 6.46 -11.72
CA ASP A 114 5.28 6.58 -13.07
C ASP A 114 5.14 5.25 -13.83
N LYS A 115 4.92 5.31 -15.13
CA LYS A 115 4.68 4.09 -15.94
C LYS A 115 5.85 3.11 -15.95
N SER A 116 7.08 3.60 -15.85
CA SER A 116 8.26 2.75 -15.74
C SER A 116 8.30 2.06 -14.37
N GLU A 117 7.98 2.80 -13.30
CA GLU A 117 7.86 2.28 -11.95
C GLU A 117 6.72 1.26 -11.84
N GLN A 118 5.56 1.55 -12.43
CA GLN A 118 4.43 0.61 -12.48
C GLN A 118 4.83 -0.75 -13.07
N LYS A 119 5.60 -0.73 -14.16
CA LYS A 119 6.05 -1.96 -14.82
C LYS A 119 6.98 -2.77 -13.93
N VAL A 120 7.95 -2.12 -13.29
CA VAL A 120 8.89 -2.78 -12.40
C VAL A 120 8.18 -3.27 -11.14
N ALA A 121 7.39 -2.41 -10.51
CA ALA A 121 6.62 -2.76 -9.34
C ALA A 121 5.70 -3.95 -9.59
N LEU A 122 5.02 -4.00 -10.74
CA LEU A 122 4.12 -5.10 -11.08
C LEU A 122 4.86 -6.45 -11.19
N ASN A 123 6.03 -6.46 -11.82
CA ASN A 123 6.83 -7.68 -11.91
C ASN A 123 7.25 -8.16 -10.51
N LEU A 124 7.80 -7.27 -9.69
CA LEU A 124 8.20 -7.59 -8.33
C LEU A 124 6.99 -8.04 -7.47
N MET A 125 5.87 -7.36 -7.58
CA MET A 125 4.66 -7.72 -6.85
C MET A 125 4.19 -9.13 -7.20
N THR A 126 4.31 -9.52 -8.47
CA THR A 126 3.98 -10.88 -8.91
C THR A 126 4.93 -11.91 -8.30
N ASP A 127 6.23 -11.64 -8.33
CA ASP A 127 7.27 -12.55 -7.83
C ASP A 127 7.19 -12.73 -6.29
N TYR A 128 6.74 -11.70 -5.58
CA TYR A 128 6.66 -11.69 -4.11
C TYR A 128 5.24 -11.83 -3.55
N ASN A 129 4.32 -12.40 -4.34
CA ASN A 129 2.96 -12.72 -3.93
C ASN A 129 2.18 -11.53 -3.33
N VAL A 130 2.34 -10.34 -3.91
CA VAL A 130 1.53 -9.18 -3.53
C VAL A 130 0.13 -9.34 -4.10
N GLN A 131 -0.85 -9.38 -3.21
CA GLN A 131 -2.24 -9.58 -3.62
C GLN A 131 -3.18 -8.46 -3.20
N LEU A 132 -2.76 -7.62 -2.27
CA LEU A 132 -3.53 -6.47 -1.80
C LEU A 132 -2.69 -5.19 -1.85
N TRP A 133 -3.28 -4.13 -2.40
CA TRP A 133 -2.76 -2.77 -2.39
C TRP A 133 -3.77 -1.88 -1.69
N LEU A 134 -3.43 -1.38 -0.51
CA LEU A 134 -4.30 -0.54 0.29
C LEU A 134 -3.79 0.90 0.23
N ALA A 135 -4.64 1.80 -0.26
CA ALA A 135 -4.29 3.20 -0.50
C ALA A 135 -5.31 4.19 0.07
N GLY A 136 -4.93 5.44 0.11
CA GLY A 136 -5.79 6.58 0.45
C GLY A 136 -5.78 7.64 -0.65
N HIS A 137 -5.59 8.90 -0.28
CA HIS A 137 -5.38 10.08 -1.09
C HIS A 137 -6.61 10.70 -1.76
N GLU A 138 -7.35 10.01 -2.61
CA GLU A 138 -8.42 10.62 -3.43
C GLU A 138 -9.71 10.87 -2.66
N HIS A 139 -9.78 10.47 -1.40
CA HIS A 139 -10.91 10.64 -0.50
C HIS A 139 -12.21 9.97 -0.97
N ASP A 140 -12.12 9.14 -1.99
CA ASP A 140 -13.19 8.30 -2.49
C ASP A 140 -12.82 6.82 -2.28
N GLU A 141 -13.84 5.98 -2.13
CA GLU A 141 -13.64 4.55 -2.06
C GLU A 141 -13.44 3.96 -3.45
N LEU A 142 -12.49 3.05 -3.56
CA LEU A 142 -12.26 2.26 -4.76
C LEU A 142 -11.96 0.82 -4.37
N LEU A 143 -12.80 -0.09 -4.81
CA LEU A 143 -12.63 -1.52 -4.62
C LEU A 143 -12.57 -2.17 -5.99
N ARG A 144 -11.38 -2.59 -6.41
CA ARG A 144 -11.20 -3.18 -7.74
C ARG A 144 -10.12 -4.24 -7.78
N LYS A 145 -10.20 -5.13 -8.74
CA LYS A 145 -9.08 -5.98 -9.13
C LYS A 145 -8.28 -5.29 -10.22
N GLN A 146 -7.00 -5.05 -9.96
CA GLN A 146 -6.07 -4.51 -10.94
C GLN A 146 -5.66 -5.62 -11.91
N ARG A 147 -6.34 -5.69 -13.06
CA ARG A 147 -6.19 -6.76 -14.04
C ARG A 147 -6.37 -8.13 -13.34
N ASP A 148 -5.41 -9.05 -13.48
CA ASP A 148 -5.45 -10.35 -12.81
C ASP A 148 -4.37 -10.49 -11.72
N TYR A 149 -3.78 -9.37 -11.29
CA TYR A 149 -2.61 -9.42 -10.40
C TYR A 149 -2.98 -9.27 -8.93
N PHE A 150 -3.58 -8.14 -8.55
CA PHE A 150 -3.86 -7.83 -7.15
C PHE A 150 -5.18 -7.05 -7.00
N TYR A 151 -5.73 -7.05 -5.81
CA TYR A 151 -6.84 -6.19 -5.45
C TYR A 151 -6.33 -4.86 -4.92
N GLU A 152 -6.89 -3.78 -5.40
CA GLU A 152 -6.63 -2.43 -4.93
C GLU A 152 -7.86 -1.90 -4.21
N PHE A 153 -7.65 -1.54 -2.94
CA PHE A 153 -8.67 -0.96 -2.11
C PHE A 153 -8.21 0.41 -1.67
N GLN A 154 -8.98 1.40 -2.03
CA GLN A 154 -8.77 2.78 -1.65
C GLN A 154 -9.89 3.18 -0.71
N CYS A 155 -9.53 3.76 0.44
CA CYS A 155 -10.48 4.26 1.41
C CYS A 155 -10.55 5.78 1.33
N GLY A 156 -11.70 6.33 1.66
CA GLY A 156 -11.90 7.76 1.73
C GLY A 156 -11.29 8.41 2.97
N ASN A 157 -11.69 9.63 3.25
CA ASN A 157 -11.21 10.43 4.35
C ASN A 157 -11.96 10.12 5.65
N LEU A 158 -11.25 9.94 6.75
CA LEU A 158 -11.87 9.75 8.07
C LEU A 158 -12.41 11.05 8.67
N ILE A 159 -11.76 12.19 8.38
CA ILE A 159 -12.12 13.50 8.88
C ILE A 159 -12.53 14.38 7.70
N HIS A 160 -13.74 14.89 7.77
CA HIS A 160 -14.32 15.70 6.71
C HIS A 160 -14.16 17.20 7.02
N GLU A 161 -13.40 17.90 6.20
CA GLU A 161 -13.19 19.35 6.35
C GLU A 161 -14.02 20.22 5.38
N SER A 162 -14.51 19.65 4.28
CA SER A 162 -15.30 20.39 3.29
C SER A 162 -16.50 19.57 2.82
N GLY A 163 -17.68 20.15 2.66
CA GLY A 163 -18.95 19.49 2.35
C GLY A 163 -19.03 18.63 1.06
N GLU A 164 -17.91 18.26 0.44
CA GLU A 164 -17.86 17.59 -0.85
C GLU A 164 -17.64 16.08 -0.79
N THR A 165 -16.96 15.56 0.26
CA THR A 165 -16.71 14.13 0.41
C THR A 165 -17.27 13.61 1.72
N ARG A 166 -17.68 12.35 1.79
CA ARG A 166 -18.15 11.71 3.02
C ARG A 166 -16.97 11.09 3.76
N SER A 167 -16.96 11.21 5.09
CA SER A 167 -16.03 10.42 5.89
C SER A 167 -16.35 8.95 5.71
N CYS A 168 -15.37 8.13 5.36
CA CYS A 168 -15.56 6.70 5.20
C CYS A 168 -14.41 5.87 5.78
N VAL A 169 -14.75 4.65 6.20
CA VAL A 169 -13.83 3.63 6.69
C VAL A 169 -14.15 2.32 6.00
N ALA A 170 -13.11 1.64 5.51
CA ALA A 170 -13.23 0.29 5.02
C ALA A 170 -12.80 -0.71 6.13
N VAL A 171 -13.59 -1.74 6.32
CA VAL A 171 -13.29 -2.85 7.24
C VAL A 171 -13.20 -4.13 6.42
N GLY A 172 -12.03 -4.76 6.45
CA GLY A 172 -11.76 -6.02 5.77
C GLY A 172 -11.73 -7.19 6.74
N GLU A 173 -12.28 -8.31 6.33
CA GLU A 173 -12.16 -9.61 6.97
C GLU A 173 -11.47 -10.56 6.01
N PHE A 174 -10.61 -11.40 6.52
CA PHE A 174 -9.85 -12.34 5.71
C PHE A 174 -9.79 -13.73 6.35
N ASP A 175 -10.18 -14.75 5.59
CA ASP A 175 -10.04 -16.15 5.95
C ASP A 175 -8.72 -16.68 5.37
N THR A 176 -7.75 -16.93 6.25
CA THR A 176 -6.40 -17.38 5.88
C THR A 176 -6.35 -18.84 5.46
N GLU A 177 -7.34 -19.66 5.81
CA GLU A 177 -7.43 -21.06 5.44
C GLU A 177 -8.06 -21.22 4.04
N GLN A 178 -9.08 -20.43 3.75
CA GLN A 178 -9.79 -20.47 2.48
C GLN A 178 -9.26 -19.48 1.44
N HIS A 179 -8.29 -18.65 1.81
CA HIS A 179 -7.70 -17.60 0.97
C HIS A 179 -8.75 -16.68 0.33
N ASN A 180 -9.77 -16.32 1.08
CA ASN A 180 -10.80 -15.39 0.65
C ASN A 180 -11.02 -14.30 1.69
N GLY A 181 -11.65 -13.24 1.25
CA GLY A 181 -11.94 -12.12 2.14
C GLY A 181 -13.11 -11.30 1.65
N SER A 182 -13.46 -10.34 2.46
CA SER A 182 -14.50 -9.37 2.12
C SER A 182 -14.20 -8.02 2.75
N VAL A 183 -14.69 -6.98 2.08
CA VAL A 183 -14.59 -5.59 2.56
C VAL A 183 -15.98 -5.01 2.65
N GLN A 184 -16.25 -4.30 3.74
CA GLN A 184 -17.40 -3.43 3.91
C GLN A 184 -16.91 -1.99 4.04
N VAL A 185 -17.65 -1.05 3.46
CA VAL A 185 -17.41 0.39 3.60
C VAL A 185 -18.48 1.00 4.47
N PHE A 186 -18.05 1.82 5.42
CA PHE A 186 -18.91 2.54 6.33
C PHE A 186 -18.76 4.03 6.10
N TYR A 187 -19.86 4.75 5.98
CA TYR A 187 -19.89 6.20 5.88
C TYR A 187 -20.40 6.82 7.16
N TRP A 188 -19.89 7.99 7.48
CA TRP A 188 -20.48 8.83 8.50
C TRP A 188 -21.70 9.55 7.93
N ASP A 189 -22.85 9.26 8.52
CA ASP A 189 -24.13 9.89 8.21
C ASP A 189 -24.68 10.58 9.45
N SER A 190 -24.57 11.91 9.50
CA SER A 190 -25.20 12.68 10.59
C SER A 190 -26.70 12.82 10.29
N PRO A 191 -27.62 12.45 11.18
CA PRO A 191 -27.45 12.16 12.61
C PRO A 191 -27.29 10.67 12.99
N ASN A 192 -27.21 9.76 12.01
CA ASN A 192 -27.30 8.31 12.27
C ASN A 192 -25.97 7.66 12.69
N GLY A 193 -24.85 8.37 12.55
CA GLY A 193 -23.52 7.84 12.84
C GLY A 193 -22.96 7.02 11.68
N TRP A 194 -22.13 6.01 11.96
CA TRP A 194 -21.55 5.15 10.95
C TRP A 194 -22.59 4.18 10.38
N THR A 195 -22.80 4.23 9.08
CA THR A 195 -23.71 3.37 8.33
C THR A 195 -22.97 2.60 7.25
N VAL A 196 -23.36 1.36 7.03
CA VAL A 196 -22.78 0.53 5.96
C VAL A 196 -23.25 1.04 4.60
N ASP A 197 -22.31 1.13 3.64
CA ASP A 197 -22.72 1.31 2.25
C ASP A 197 -23.44 0.05 1.76
N ALA A 198 -24.66 0.24 1.32
CA ALA A 198 -25.51 -0.84 0.85
C ALA A 198 -25.24 -1.26 -0.61
N TYR A 199 -24.31 -0.60 -1.32
CA TYR A 199 -24.20 -0.74 -2.77
C TYR A 199 -22.77 -0.85 -3.31
N ILE A 200 -21.82 -1.29 -2.51
CA ILE A 200 -20.40 -1.43 -2.93
C ILE A 200 -20.15 -2.61 -3.86
N SER A 201 -21.04 -3.58 -3.91
CA SER A 201 -20.93 -4.77 -4.75
C SER A 201 -22.15 -4.94 -5.65
N ARG A 202 -21.94 -5.67 -6.76
CA ARG A 202 -23.02 -6.11 -7.66
C ARG A 202 -23.57 -7.49 -7.28
N ASP A 203 -22.96 -8.15 -6.31
CA ASP A 203 -23.36 -9.47 -5.83
C ASP A 203 -24.66 -9.40 -5.01
N GLU A 204 -25.19 -10.57 -4.62
CA GLU A 204 -26.43 -10.65 -3.83
C GLU A 204 -26.31 -9.88 -2.51
N GLU A 205 -25.15 -9.96 -1.85
CA GLU A 205 -24.82 -9.17 -0.68
C GLU A 205 -24.17 -7.86 -1.09
N ARG A 206 -24.95 -6.89 -1.54
CA ARG A 206 -24.48 -5.61 -2.11
C ARG A 206 -23.65 -4.75 -1.18
N SER A 207 -23.77 -4.93 0.12
CA SER A 207 -23.02 -4.19 1.14
C SER A 207 -21.62 -4.76 1.41
N ARG A 208 -21.24 -5.84 0.73
CA ARG A 208 -19.98 -6.53 0.93
C ARG A 208 -19.29 -6.82 -0.40
N TYR A 209 -18.04 -6.40 -0.53
CA TYR A 209 -17.20 -6.74 -1.67
C TYR A 209 -16.37 -7.97 -1.33
N SER A 210 -16.68 -9.10 -1.96
CA SER A 210 -15.96 -10.36 -1.74
C SER A 210 -14.82 -10.53 -2.74
N PHE A 211 -13.71 -11.12 -2.30
CA PHE A 211 -12.54 -11.36 -3.13
C PHE A 211 -11.85 -12.66 -2.72
N ALA A 212 -11.12 -13.26 -3.66
CA ALA A 212 -10.30 -14.45 -3.41
C ALA A 212 -8.84 -14.14 -3.69
N LEU A 213 -7.96 -14.54 -2.78
CA LEU A 213 -6.52 -14.44 -2.94
C LEU A 213 -5.95 -15.79 -3.42
N GLN A 214 -4.81 -15.73 -4.06
CA GLN A 214 -4.11 -16.95 -4.49
C GLN A 214 -3.35 -17.53 -3.29
N ASP A 215 -3.32 -18.85 -3.21
CA ASP A 215 -2.46 -19.54 -2.24
C ASP A 215 -0.99 -19.26 -2.59
N ALA A 216 -0.21 -18.81 -1.62
CA ALA A 216 1.21 -18.52 -1.76
C ALA A 216 2.01 -19.75 -2.27
N ALA A 217 1.66 -20.93 -1.83
CA ALA A 217 2.29 -22.16 -2.29
C ALA A 217 2.08 -22.43 -3.80
N THR A 218 0.92 -22.03 -4.33
CA THR A 218 0.60 -22.16 -5.76
C THR A 218 1.42 -21.18 -6.59
N VAL A 219 1.61 -19.95 -6.12
CA VAL A 219 2.40 -18.91 -6.80
C VAL A 219 3.87 -19.32 -6.88
N THR A 220 4.43 -19.78 -5.75
CA THR A 220 5.83 -20.21 -5.68
C THR A 220 6.10 -21.42 -6.57
N GLY A 221 5.16 -22.35 -6.69
CA GLY A 221 5.25 -23.52 -7.57
C GLY A 221 5.26 -23.18 -9.06
N GLN A 222 4.60 -22.09 -9.47
CA GLN A 222 4.60 -21.63 -10.87
C GLN A 222 5.96 -21.02 -11.27
N VAL A 223 6.63 -20.30 -10.39
CA VAL A 223 7.97 -19.73 -10.65
C VAL A 223 9.02 -20.85 -10.77
N ALA A 224 8.93 -21.89 -9.95
CA ALA A 224 9.87 -23.02 -10.00
C ALA A 224 9.72 -23.89 -11.26
N SER A 225 8.63 -23.81 -11.99
CA SER A 225 8.39 -24.58 -13.22
C SER A 225 8.85 -23.90 -14.51
N ILE A 226 9.40 -22.68 -14.43
CA ILE A 226 9.86 -21.88 -15.58
C ILE A 226 11.40 -21.87 -15.70
N VAL A 227 12.13 -22.53 -14.79
CA VAL A 227 13.61 -22.65 -14.82
C VAL A 227 14.08 -23.91 -15.54
#